data_d304049838dbe43c0afbb6496706c53e
#
_entry.id   d304049838dbe43c0afbb6496706c53e
#
_cell.length_a   1.000
_cell.length_b   1.000
_cell.length_c   1.000
_cell.angle_alpha   90.00
_cell.angle_beta   90.00
_cell.angle_gamma   90.00
#
_symmetry.space_group_name_H-M   'P 1'
#
loop_
_entity.id
_entity.type
_entity.pdbx_description
1 polymer ?
#
loop_
_entity_poly.entity_id
_entity_poly.type
_entity_poly.pdbx_seq_one_letter_code
_entity_poly.pdbx_strand_id
1 'polypeptide(L)'
;MRGSRADIPAVLEADFGTIRAVEWGGMNAELGTFQQEVDPAPFFKGLPDDRCQCPHWGYVVRGQMRYRFADHEEVYNAGDVYYVPPGHTPVIGEGTEYVEFSPLDGYHQTMEAVGRNMAAQQQA
;
A
#
# COMPACT_ATOMS: atom_id res chain seq x y z
N MET A 1 10.55 -3.39 -20.36
CA MET A 1 9.26 -3.81 -19.78
C MET A 1 8.47 -2.60 -19.29
N ARG A 2 7.17 -2.66 -19.40
CA ARG A 2 6.29 -1.59 -18.92
C ARG A 2 4.91 -2.16 -18.62
N GLY A 3 4.15 -1.45 -17.81
CA GLY A 3 2.75 -1.78 -17.54
C GLY A 3 1.98 -0.55 -17.10
N SER A 4 0.67 -0.63 -17.18
CA SER A 4 -0.25 0.44 -16.79
C SER A 4 -1.48 -0.16 -16.13
N ARG A 5 -2.42 0.70 -15.72
CA ARG A 5 -3.71 0.23 -15.17
C ARG A 5 -4.47 -0.67 -16.14
N ALA A 6 -4.19 -0.56 -17.44
CA ALA A 6 -4.90 -1.35 -18.43
C ALA A 6 -4.43 -2.81 -18.47
N ASP A 7 -3.17 -3.08 -18.10
CA ASP A 7 -2.57 -4.40 -18.29
C ASP A 7 -1.93 -5.02 -17.05
N ILE A 8 -1.65 -4.26 -15.99
CA ILE A 8 -1.16 -4.84 -14.72
C ILE A 8 -2.35 -5.41 -13.95
N PRO A 9 -2.27 -6.68 -13.52
CA PRO A 9 -3.42 -7.33 -12.88
C PRO A 9 -3.73 -6.74 -11.50
N ALA A 10 -5.01 -6.72 -11.15
CA ALA A 10 -5.45 -6.34 -9.82
C ALA A 10 -5.12 -7.47 -8.84
N VAL A 11 -4.47 -7.14 -7.74
CA VAL A 11 -4.17 -8.06 -6.63
C VAL A 11 -5.11 -7.83 -5.45
N LEU A 12 -5.77 -6.68 -5.42
CA LEU A 12 -6.81 -6.35 -4.45
C LEU A 12 -7.86 -5.49 -5.15
N GLU A 13 -9.12 -5.89 -5.03
CA GLU A 13 -10.26 -5.11 -5.50
C GLU A 13 -11.30 -5.07 -4.40
N ALA A 14 -11.74 -3.86 -4.04
CA ALA A 14 -12.74 -3.62 -3.03
C ALA A 14 -13.53 -2.36 -3.39
N ASP A 15 -14.63 -2.12 -2.68
CA ASP A 15 -15.47 -0.95 -2.94
C ASP A 15 -14.70 0.37 -2.73
N PHE A 16 -13.70 0.35 -1.86
CA PHE A 16 -12.90 1.54 -1.56
C PHE A 16 -11.78 1.80 -2.56
N GLY A 17 -11.35 0.80 -3.34
CA GLY A 17 -10.24 1.00 -4.28
C GLY A 17 -9.67 -0.28 -4.85
N THR A 18 -8.65 -0.10 -5.69
CA THR A 18 -7.99 -1.19 -6.40
C THR A 18 -6.48 -1.04 -6.28
N ILE A 19 -5.79 -2.14 -6.00
CA ILE A 19 -4.34 -2.23 -6.06
C ILE A 19 -3.97 -3.19 -7.18
N ARG A 20 -3.11 -2.74 -8.09
CA ARG A 20 -2.54 -3.53 -9.16
C ARG A 20 -1.06 -3.68 -8.93
N ALA A 21 -0.51 -4.86 -9.20
CA ALA A 21 0.89 -5.11 -8.91
C ALA A 21 1.49 -6.13 -9.85
N VAL A 22 2.79 -5.98 -10.08
CA VAL A 22 3.60 -6.90 -10.89
C VAL A 22 5.00 -6.97 -10.29
N GLU A 23 5.62 -8.14 -10.37
CA GLU A 23 6.96 -8.36 -9.83
C GLU A 23 7.98 -8.31 -10.96
N TRP A 24 8.89 -7.34 -10.88
CA TRP A 24 9.94 -7.13 -11.85
C TRP A 24 11.30 -6.97 -11.16
N GLY A 25 12.26 -7.79 -11.56
CA GLY A 25 13.65 -7.62 -11.14
C GLY A 25 13.84 -7.59 -9.62
N GLY A 26 13.13 -8.43 -8.89
CA GLY A 26 13.24 -8.48 -7.44
C GLY A 26 12.45 -7.42 -6.69
N MET A 27 11.64 -6.63 -7.40
CA MET A 27 10.82 -5.56 -6.81
C MET A 27 9.35 -5.75 -7.18
N ASN A 28 8.48 -5.38 -6.28
CA ASN A 28 7.07 -5.24 -6.57
C ASN A 28 6.80 -3.82 -7.08
N ALA A 29 6.14 -3.71 -8.22
CA ALA A 29 5.68 -2.42 -8.76
C ALA A 29 4.17 -2.36 -8.59
N GLU A 30 3.67 -1.33 -7.92
CA GLU A 30 2.28 -1.23 -7.50
C GLU A 30 1.65 0.06 -7.98
N LEU A 31 0.42 -0.06 -8.49
CA LEU A 31 -0.44 1.08 -8.84
C LEU A 31 -1.68 1.00 -7.96
N GLY A 32 -1.90 2.01 -7.13
CA GLY A 32 -3.07 2.11 -6.28
C GLY A 32 -4.01 3.22 -6.73
N THR A 33 -5.31 2.95 -6.71
CA THR A 33 -6.36 3.92 -7.03
C THR A 33 -7.48 3.75 -6.01
N PHE A 34 -7.75 4.80 -5.23
CA PHE A 34 -8.70 4.73 -4.12
C PHE A 34 -9.76 5.80 -4.27
N GLN A 35 -11.03 5.39 -4.30
CA GLN A 35 -12.18 6.30 -4.39
C GLN A 35 -12.61 6.82 -3.02
N GLN A 36 -12.31 6.08 -1.95
CA GLN A 36 -12.69 6.43 -0.58
C GLN A 36 -11.44 6.47 0.28
N GLU A 37 -11.48 7.25 1.36
CA GLU A 37 -10.41 7.22 2.34
C GLU A 37 -10.37 5.86 3.03
N VAL A 38 -9.17 5.30 3.18
CA VAL A 38 -8.96 3.98 3.79
C VAL A 38 -7.87 4.07 4.85
N ASP A 39 -8.17 3.53 6.03
CA ASP A 39 -7.19 3.27 7.07
C ASP A 39 -7.06 1.75 7.22
N PRO A 40 -6.05 1.12 6.59
CA PRO A 40 -5.92 -0.33 6.63
C PRO A 40 -5.22 -0.87 7.87
N ALA A 41 -5.02 -0.06 8.92
CA ALA A 41 -4.32 -0.50 10.13
C ALA A 41 -4.84 -1.84 10.69
N PRO A 42 -6.17 -2.11 10.72
CA PRO A 42 -6.66 -3.41 11.18
C PRO A 42 -6.15 -4.60 10.38
N PHE A 43 -5.77 -4.40 9.11
CA PHE A 43 -5.26 -5.48 8.25
C PHE A 43 -3.79 -5.79 8.51
N PHE A 44 -3.08 -4.94 9.26
CA PHE A 44 -1.66 -5.15 9.58
C PHE A 44 -1.45 -5.89 10.91
N LYS A 45 -2.51 -6.29 11.55
CA LYS A 45 -2.44 -7.02 12.82
C LYS A 45 -1.65 -8.32 12.63
N GLY A 46 -0.71 -8.56 13.55
CA GLY A 46 0.16 -9.74 13.51
C GLY A 46 1.53 -9.48 12.87
N LEU A 47 1.70 -8.37 12.16
CA LEU A 47 3.04 -7.91 11.77
C LEU A 47 3.78 -7.38 12.99
N PRO A 48 5.13 -7.25 12.95
CA PRO A 48 5.85 -6.64 14.07
C PRO A 48 5.27 -5.26 14.42
N ASP A 49 4.89 -5.06 15.68
CA ASP A 49 4.24 -3.85 16.19
C ASP A 49 2.94 -3.49 15.44
N ASP A 50 2.33 -4.48 14.78
CA ASP A 50 1.14 -4.31 13.93
C ASP A 50 1.35 -3.25 12.83
N ARG A 51 2.58 -3.18 12.31
CA ARG A 51 2.98 -2.23 11.27
C ARG A 51 3.64 -2.93 10.10
N CYS A 52 3.55 -2.31 8.94
CA CYS A 52 4.26 -2.78 7.74
C CYS A 52 5.75 -2.55 7.92
N GLN A 53 6.55 -3.61 7.72
CA GLN A 53 8.01 -3.55 7.82
C GLN A 53 8.67 -3.43 6.46
N CYS A 54 7.91 -3.34 5.39
CA CYS A 54 8.41 -3.21 4.04
C CYS A 54 8.70 -1.75 3.72
N PRO A 55 9.93 -1.39 3.33
CA PRO A 55 10.19 -0.04 2.86
C PRO A 55 9.54 0.17 1.48
N HIS A 56 9.18 1.42 1.19
CA HIS A 56 8.58 1.78 -0.09
C HIS A 56 9.24 3.01 -0.68
N TRP A 57 9.33 3.05 -2.00
CA TRP A 57 9.69 4.22 -2.79
C TRP A 57 8.52 4.51 -3.72
N GLY A 58 8.06 5.74 -3.78
CA GLY A 58 6.88 6.01 -4.55
C GLY A 58 6.68 7.44 -5.01
N TYR A 59 5.54 7.65 -5.66
CA TYR A 59 5.12 8.93 -6.20
C TYR A 59 3.61 9.05 -6.09
N VAL A 60 3.13 10.15 -5.53
CA VAL A 60 1.69 10.43 -5.45
C VAL A 60 1.26 11.15 -6.72
N VAL A 61 0.43 10.51 -7.51
CA VAL A 61 -0.09 11.08 -8.77
C VAL A 61 -1.21 12.07 -8.48
N ARG A 62 -2.15 11.70 -7.59
CA ARG A 62 -3.28 12.51 -7.15
C ARG A 62 -3.62 12.19 -5.72
N GLY A 63 -4.26 13.14 -5.03
CA GLY A 63 -4.74 12.93 -3.68
C GLY A 63 -3.66 13.11 -2.63
N GLN A 64 -3.76 12.35 -1.56
CA GLN A 64 -2.87 12.46 -0.41
C GLN A 64 -2.74 11.12 0.29
N MET A 65 -1.52 10.83 0.75
CA MET A 65 -1.25 9.68 1.61
C MET A 65 -0.58 10.15 2.90
N ARG A 66 -0.95 9.55 4.01
CA ARG A 66 -0.30 9.78 5.30
C ARG A 66 0.29 8.47 5.77
N TYR A 67 1.53 8.52 6.25
CA TYR A 67 2.19 7.35 6.82
C TYR A 67 2.46 7.62 8.29
N ARG A 68 1.93 6.76 9.15
CA ARG A 68 2.05 6.88 10.61
C ARG A 68 3.15 5.95 11.10
N PHE A 69 4.07 6.53 11.87
CA PHE A 69 5.15 5.82 12.54
C PHE A 69 4.89 5.84 14.05
N ALA A 70 5.76 5.19 14.84
CA ALA A 70 5.58 5.12 16.29
C ALA A 70 5.55 6.49 16.95
N ASP A 71 6.32 7.46 16.43
CA ASP A 71 6.57 8.74 17.06
C ASP A 71 6.24 9.97 16.20
N HIS A 72 5.80 9.76 14.95
CA HIS A 72 5.48 10.86 14.04
C HIS A 72 4.64 10.38 12.86
N GLU A 73 4.22 11.34 12.07
CA GLU A 73 3.44 11.11 10.85
C GLU A 73 4.05 11.91 9.72
N GLU A 74 4.06 11.35 8.52
CA GLU A 74 4.49 12.04 7.30
C GLU A 74 3.33 12.11 6.32
N VAL A 75 3.18 13.25 5.66
CA VAL A 75 2.11 13.49 4.70
C VAL A 75 2.73 13.68 3.32
N TYR A 76 2.24 12.92 2.35
CA TYR A 76 2.69 13.00 0.97
C TYR A 76 1.52 13.49 0.10
N ASN A 77 1.77 14.57 -0.63
CA ASN A 77 0.76 15.21 -1.47
C ASN A 77 1.01 14.91 -2.95
N ALA A 78 0.00 15.13 -3.79
CA ALA A 78 0.15 14.97 -5.22
C ALA A 78 1.39 15.70 -5.73
N GLY A 79 2.22 14.99 -6.51
CA GLY A 79 3.49 15.51 -7.01
C GLY A 79 4.70 15.17 -6.16
N ASP A 80 4.52 14.60 -4.98
CA ASP A 80 5.64 14.23 -4.11
C ASP A 80 6.21 12.87 -4.49
N VAL A 81 7.54 12.81 -4.56
CA VAL A 81 8.30 11.55 -4.51
C VAL A 81 8.58 11.26 -3.05
N TYR A 82 8.43 10.00 -2.64
CA TYR A 82 8.58 9.68 -1.23
C TYR A 82 9.38 8.39 -0.99
N TYR A 83 9.97 8.31 0.19
CA TYR A 83 10.53 7.09 0.73
C TYR A 83 9.91 6.83 2.10
N VAL A 84 9.38 5.62 2.30
CA VAL A 84 8.80 5.19 3.58
C VAL A 84 9.68 4.12 4.20
N PRO A 85 10.34 4.39 5.33
CA PRO A 85 11.09 3.35 6.03
C PRO A 85 10.16 2.35 6.71
N PRO A 86 10.70 1.17 7.13
CA PRO A 86 9.90 0.19 7.86
C PRO A 86 9.26 0.73 9.14
N GLY A 87 8.15 0.11 9.57
CA GLY A 87 7.49 0.46 10.82
C GLY A 87 6.37 1.47 10.68
N HIS A 88 5.56 1.34 9.64
CA HIS A 88 4.50 2.30 9.32
C HIS A 88 3.15 1.64 9.09
N THR A 89 2.10 2.47 9.18
CA THR A 89 0.77 2.16 8.64
C THR A 89 0.33 3.34 7.77
N PRO A 90 -0.19 3.08 6.55
CA PRO A 90 -0.68 4.15 5.70
C PRO A 90 -2.10 4.56 6.05
N VAL A 91 -2.45 5.80 5.71
CA VAL A 91 -3.83 6.23 5.52
C VAL A 91 -3.91 6.81 4.12
N ILE A 92 -4.76 6.23 3.30
CA ILE A 92 -4.86 6.61 1.90
C ILE A 92 -6.11 7.47 1.73
N GLY A 93 -5.92 8.72 1.30
CA GLY A 93 -7.01 9.67 1.19
C GLY A 93 -7.95 9.39 0.03
N GLU A 94 -9.16 9.92 0.10
CA GLU A 94 -10.13 9.84 -0.98
C GLU A 94 -9.56 10.43 -2.27
N GLY A 95 -9.77 9.74 -3.40
CA GLY A 95 -9.30 10.19 -4.71
C GLY A 95 -7.81 10.05 -4.94
N THR A 96 -7.13 9.23 -4.16
CA THR A 96 -5.68 9.05 -4.26
C THR A 96 -5.33 8.05 -5.36
N GLU A 97 -4.30 8.41 -6.13
CA GLU A 97 -3.65 7.54 -7.09
C GLU A 97 -2.15 7.62 -6.85
N TYR A 98 -1.48 6.47 -6.73
CA TYR A 98 -0.05 6.43 -6.44
C TYR A 98 0.64 5.32 -7.20
N VAL A 99 1.97 5.47 -7.33
CA VAL A 99 2.88 4.43 -7.82
C VAL A 99 3.87 4.13 -6.70
N GLU A 100 4.11 2.85 -6.41
CA GLU A 100 4.97 2.47 -5.31
C GLU A 100 5.80 1.24 -5.67
N PHE A 101 7.05 1.22 -5.26
CA PHE A 101 7.97 0.11 -5.47
C PHE A 101 8.45 -0.41 -4.12
N SER A 102 8.51 -1.74 -3.98
CA SER A 102 8.84 -2.38 -2.71
C SER A 102 9.66 -3.64 -2.94
N PRO A 103 10.63 -3.95 -2.05
CA PRO A 103 11.31 -5.25 -2.09
C PRO A 103 10.33 -6.39 -1.89
N LEU A 104 10.52 -7.49 -2.62
CA LEU A 104 9.56 -8.60 -2.65
C LEU A 104 9.35 -9.26 -1.29
N ASP A 105 10.43 -9.51 -0.52
CA ASP A 105 10.30 -10.21 0.76
C ASP A 105 9.38 -9.46 1.73
N GLY A 106 9.62 -8.17 1.88
CA GLY A 106 8.78 -7.33 2.75
C GLY A 106 7.36 -7.17 2.22
N TYR A 107 7.25 -7.03 0.91
CA TYR A 107 5.94 -6.92 0.26
C TYR A 107 5.09 -8.18 0.51
N HIS A 108 5.68 -9.37 0.29
CA HIS A 108 4.98 -10.64 0.51
C HIS A 108 4.56 -10.81 1.98
N GLN A 109 5.44 -10.47 2.92
CA GLN A 109 5.13 -10.54 4.35
C GLN A 109 3.90 -9.68 4.68
N THR A 110 3.89 -8.45 4.21
CA THR A 110 2.80 -7.52 4.48
C THR A 110 1.50 -8.00 3.82
N MET A 111 1.55 -8.39 2.55
CA MET A 111 0.33 -8.80 1.83
C MET A 111 -0.23 -10.12 2.34
N GLU A 112 0.61 -11.02 2.86
CA GLU A 112 0.13 -12.23 3.52
C GLU A 112 -0.69 -11.89 4.77
N ALA A 113 -0.21 -10.96 5.59
CA ALA A 113 -0.94 -10.49 6.76
C ALA A 113 -2.24 -9.79 6.38
N VAL A 114 -2.20 -8.91 5.38
CA VAL A 114 -3.38 -8.20 4.88
C VAL A 114 -4.43 -9.20 4.38
N GLY A 115 -4.03 -10.17 3.57
CA GLY A 115 -4.94 -11.19 3.04
C GLY A 115 -5.59 -12.01 4.14
N ARG A 116 -4.79 -12.44 5.13
CA ARG A 116 -5.29 -13.21 6.27
C ARG A 116 -6.29 -12.41 7.10
N ASN A 117 -5.99 -11.16 7.37
CA ASN A 117 -6.86 -10.30 8.18
C ASN A 117 -8.15 -9.91 7.45
N MET A 118 -8.07 -9.68 6.15
CA MET A 118 -9.28 -9.43 5.34
C MET A 118 -10.19 -10.66 5.31
N ALA A 119 -9.62 -11.85 5.13
CA ALA A 119 -10.39 -13.10 5.14
C ALA A 119 -11.07 -13.32 6.51
N ALA A 120 -10.38 -13.02 7.61
CA ALA A 120 -10.94 -13.14 8.97
C ALA A 120 -12.14 -12.20 9.16
N GLN A 121 -12.07 -10.99 8.62
CA GLN A 121 -13.19 -10.04 8.71
C GLN A 121 -14.41 -10.50 7.91
N GLN A 122 -14.19 -11.15 6.77
CA GLN A 122 -15.31 -11.68 5.97
C GLN A 122 -16.00 -12.85 6.64
N GLN A 123 -15.32 -13.56 7.53
CA GLN A 123 -15.89 -14.70 8.26
C GLN A 123 -16.62 -14.28 9.55
N ALA A 124 -16.38 -13.07 10.00
CA ALA A 124 -17.05 -12.52 11.18
C ALA A 124 -18.46 -11.99 10.82
#